data_64b3aa1849fcdb245d1912cae5c9e10f
#
_entry.id   64b3aa1849fcdb245d1912cae5c9e10f
#
_cell.length_a   1.000
_cell.length_b   1.000
_cell.length_c   1.000
_cell.angle_alpha   90.00
_cell.angle_beta   90.00
_cell.angle_gamma   90.00
#
_symmetry.space_group_name_H-M   'P 1'
#
loop_
_entity.id
_entity.type
_entity.pdbx_description
1 polymer ?
#
loop_
_entity_poly.entity_id
_entity_poly.type
_entity_poly.pdbx_seq_one_letter_code
_entity_poly.pdbx_strand_id
1 'polypeptide(L)'
;GLGDWDPSTKKLPKGLSYIAKEALKRKVGFGIWLEPEMVNPQSELYQKHPDWIITQSKREPILGRHQEILDLTRPEVQSFEWDIIDKTLRPNPDITYVKWDCNRYITQPGASYLQPAEQSHLWRDYNWALYRLMERFAKGFPNVMAMLCAGGSGRVDYGAMPYFHSFWPSDNTDPLGRIKIQWGFSHFFPANTISAHVTRMGKRHLKMAIDVALSG
;
A
#
# COMPACT_ATOMS: atom_id res chain seq x y z
N GLY A 1 1.05 11.48 -8.69
CA GLY A 1 0.42 10.27 -9.23
C GLY A 1 1.31 9.06 -9.03
N LEU A 2 0.82 7.86 -9.41
CA LEU A 2 1.61 6.62 -9.30
C LEU A 2 2.90 6.74 -10.10
N GLY A 3 4.01 6.55 -9.44
CA GLY A 3 5.37 6.73 -9.97
C GLY A 3 6.05 8.02 -9.49
N ASP A 4 5.42 9.17 -9.64
CA ASP A 4 6.08 10.46 -9.36
C ASP A 4 5.89 10.93 -7.91
N TRP A 5 4.72 10.69 -7.34
CA TRP A 5 4.38 10.93 -5.92
C TRP A 5 4.57 12.37 -5.43
N ASP A 6 4.59 13.35 -6.34
CA ASP A 6 4.68 14.74 -5.96
C ASP A 6 3.31 15.31 -5.60
N PRO A 7 3.19 16.07 -4.51
CA PRO A 7 1.96 16.74 -4.15
C PRO A 7 1.56 17.77 -5.22
N SER A 8 0.29 17.73 -5.65
CA SER A 8 -0.23 18.72 -6.59
C SER A 8 -0.29 20.11 -5.95
N THR A 9 0.53 21.04 -6.40
CA THR A 9 0.53 22.43 -5.92
C THR A 9 -0.80 23.15 -6.20
N LYS A 10 -1.52 22.74 -7.26
CA LYS A 10 -2.86 23.26 -7.57
C LYS A 10 -3.90 22.82 -6.54
N LYS A 11 -3.87 21.54 -6.12
CA LYS A 11 -4.82 20.99 -5.14
C LYS A 11 -4.40 21.26 -3.70
N LEU A 12 -3.11 21.33 -3.44
CA LEU A 12 -2.49 21.53 -2.15
C LEU A 12 -1.53 22.73 -2.17
N PRO A 13 -2.05 23.95 -2.36
CA PRO A 13 -1.20 25.14 -2.55
C PRO A 13 -0.33 25.48 -1.34
N LYS A 14 -0.72 25.01 -0.14
CA LYS A 14 0.05 25.18 1.10
C LYS A 14 0.80 23.90 1.52
N GLY A 15 0.80 22.85 0.68
CA GLY A 15 1.47 21.58 0.93
C GLY A 15 0.80 20.68 1.97
N LEU A 16 1.37 19.49 2.15
CA LEU A 16 0.86 18.48 3.09
C LEU A 16 0.99 18.91 4.55
N SER A 17 2.12 19.53 4.92
CA SER A 17 2.36 20.02 6.29
C SER A 17 1.27 20.95 6.79
N TYR A 18 0.73 21.80 5.91
CA TYR A 18 -0.34 22.72 6.30
C TYR A 18 -1.60 21.96 6.72
N ILE A 19 -2.02 20.97 5.93
CA ILE A 19 -3.23 20.18 6.22
C ILE A 19 -3.04 19.36 7.48
N ALA A 20 -1.88 18.69 7.62
CA ALA A 20 -1.58 17.89 8.81
C ALA A 20 -1.61 18.74 10.09
N LYS A 21 -1.00 19.94 10.08
CA LYS A 21 -1.04 20.89 11.19
C LYS A 21 -2.44 21.39 11.51
N GLU A 22 -3.24 21.70 10.49
CA GLU A 22 -4.62 22.16 10.69
C GLU A 22 -5.53 21.07 11.27
N ALA A 23 -5.29 19.80 10.90
CA ALA A 23 -5.96 18.64 11.50
C ALA A 23 -5.57 18.50 12.98
N LEU A 24 -4.26 18.55 13.26
CA LEU A 24 -3.74 18.43 14.63
C LEU A 24 -4.27 19.52 15.57
N LYS A 25 -4.37 20.77 15.11
CA LYS A 25 -5.01 21.86 15.87
C LYS A 25 -6.45 21.52 16.30
N ARG A 26 -7.13 20.68 15.52
CA ARG A 26 -8.48 20.21 15.82
C ARG A 26 -8.52 18.88 16.57
N LYS A 27 -7.35 18.42 17.05
CA LYS A 27 -7.18 17.11 17.73
C LYS A 27 -7.60 15.93 16.85
N VAL A 28 -7.38 16.04 15.54
CA VAL A 28 -7.62 14.99 14.54
C VAL A 28 -6.30 14.59 13.93
N GLY A 29 -5.99 13.29 13.93
CA GLY A 29 -4.84 12.77 13.20
C GLY A 29 -5.02 12.92 11.68
N PHE A 30 -3.95 13.19 10.95
CA PHE A 30 -3.97 13.26 9.50
C PHE A 30 -3.25 12.06 8.90
N GLY A 31 -3.92 11.38 7.97
CA GLY A 31 -3.37 10.24 7.27
C GLY A 31 -3.27 10.44 5.77
N ILE A 32 -2.38 9.69 5.14
CA ILE A 32 -2.19 9.67 3.69
C ILE A 32 -2.25 8.25 3.14
N TRP A 33 -2.57 8.15 1.87
CA TRP A 33 -2.51 6.91 1.09
C TRP A 33 -1.24 6.92 0.23
N LEU A 34 -0.52 5.81 0.25
CA LEU A 34 0.66 5.55 -0.58
C LEU A 34 0.53 4.18 -1.25
N GLU A 35 0.93 4.09 -2.51
CA GLU A 35 1.05 2.85 -3.28
C GLU A 35 2.40 2.86 -4.01
N PRO A 36 3.53 2.78 -3.25
CA PRO A 36 4.85 3.10 -3.77
C PRO A 36 5.33 2.15 -4.86
N GLU A 37 4.90 0.90 -4.83
CA GLU A 37 5.30 -0.15 -5.78
C GLU A 37 4.63 -0.05 -7.16
N MET A 38 3.65 0.85 -7.30
CA MET A 38 2.89 0.98 -8.54
C MET A 38 3.33 2.20 -9.34
N VAL A 39 3.42 2.03 -10.66
CA VAL A 39 3.81 3.07 -11.60
C VAL A 39 2.81 3.16 -12.74
N ASN A 40 2.46 4.39 -13.12
CA ASN A 40 1.64 4.63 -14.31
C ASN A 40 2.55 4.88 -15.52
N PRO A 41 2.25 4.32 -16.71
CA PRO A 41 3.06 4.53 -17.91
C PRO A 41 3.19 5.99 -18.35
N GLN A 42 2.30 6.87 -17.91
CA GLN A 42 2.37 8.31 -18.20
C GLN A 42 3.21 9.09 -17.18
N SER A 43 3.74 8.44 -16.13
CA SER A 43 4.60 9.08 -15.14
C SER A 43 5.97 9.41 -15.72
N GLU A 44 6.63 10.43 -15.16
CA GLU A 44 8.02 10.73 -15.50
C GLU A 44 8.95 9.58 -15.13
N LEU A 45 8.67 8.89 -14.02
CA LEU A 45 9.43 7.72 -13.61
C LEU A 45 9.44 6.65 -14.70
N TYR A 46 8.28 6.26 -15.22
CA TYR A 46 8.19 5.23 -16.25
C TYR A 46 8.90 5.64 -17.54
N GLN A 47 8.77 6.92 -17.93
CA GLN A 47 9.45 7.43 -19.11
C GLN A 47 10.98 7.40 -18.98
N LYS A 48 11.51 7.64 -17.79
CA LYS A 48 12.95 7.61 -17.51
C LYS A 48 13.49 6.18 -17.31
N HIS A 49 12.69 5.31 -16.74
CA HIS A 49 13.08 3.96 -16.33
C HIS A 49 12.02 2.90 -16.72
N PRO A 50 11.73 2.72 -18.01
CA PRO A 50 10.74 1.73 -18.46
C PRO A 50 11.18 0.29 -18.18
N ASP A 51 12.46 0.06 -17.90
CA ASP A 51 13.05 -1.23 -17.52
C ASP A 51 12.89 -1.57 -16.03
N TRP A 52 12.33 -0.67 -15.20
CA TRP A 52 12.14 -0.90 -13.77
C TRP A 52 10.88 -1.67 -13.42
N ILE A 53 10.09 -2.07 -14.39
CA ILE A 53 8.86 -2.84 -14.16
C ILE A 53 9.11 -4.35 -14.20
N ILE A 54 8.24 -5.07 -13.50
CA ILE A 54 8.14 -6.54 -13.64
C ILE A 54 7.43 -6.86 -14.94
N THR A 55 8.15 -7.50 -15.86
CA THR A 55 7.59 -7.96 -17.14
C THR A 55 8.41 -9.10 -17.71
N GLN A 56 7.79 -9.94 -18.52
CA GLN A 56 8.50 -11.01 -19.24
C GLN A 56 9.21 -10.45 -20.46
N SER A 57 10.47 -10.86 -20.65
CA SER A 57 11.24 -10.52 -21.85
C SER A 57 10.46 -10.88 -23.13
N LYS A 58 10.52 -10.00 -24.12
CA LYS A 58 9.86 -10.15 -25.43
C LYS A 58 8.34 -10.22 -25.39
N ARG A 59 7.72 -9.72 -24.33
CA ARG A 59 6.26 -9.55 -24.24
C ARG A 59 5.93 -8.11 -23.94
N GLU A 60 4.86 -7.62 -24.57
CA GLU A 60 4.31 -6.30 -24.23
C GLU A 60 3.77 -6.32 -22.78
N PRO A 61 4.05 -5.30 -21.98
CA PRO A 61 3.49 -5.19 -20.64
C PRO A 61 1.95 -5.17 -20.66
N ILE A 62 1.34 -5.91 -19.75
CA ILE A 62 -0.11 -5.93 -19.58
C ILE A 62 -0.48 -5.02 -18.42
N LEU A 63 -1.17 -3.93 -18.71
CA LEU A 63 -1.65 -3.00 -17.70
C LEU A 63 -2.77 -3.61 -16.85
N GLY A 64 -2.64 -3.54 -15.55
CA GLY A 64 -3.72 -3.79 -14.60
C GLY A 64 -4.09 -2.49 -13.90
N ARG A 65 -5.37 -2.04 -13.98
CA ARG A 65 -5.82 -0.76 -13.41
C ARG A 65 -5.02 0.45 -13.92
N HIS A 66 -4.56 0.42 -15.16
CA HIS A 66 -3.67 1.43 -15.76
C HIS A 66 -2.33 1.60 -15.05
N GLN A 67 -1.80 0.55 -14.45
CA GLN A 67 -0.55 0.57 -13.70
C GLN A 67 0.30 -0.67 -13.98
N GLU A 68 1.61 -0.51 -13.75
CA GLU A 68 2.62 -1.56 -13.71
C GLU A 68 3.21 -1.66 -12.31
N ILE A 69 3.92 -2.76 -12.05
CA ILE A 69 4.59 -3.03 -10.77
C ILE A 69 6.08 -2.79 -10.94
N LEU A 70 6.66 -2.00 -10.06
CA LEU A 70 8.10 -1.78 -9.98
C LEU A 70 8.82 -3.05 -9.49
N ASP A 71 9.98 -3.33 -10.06
CA ASP A 71 10.79 -4.51 -9.73
C ASP A 71 11.64 -4.28 -8.48
N LEU A 72 11.11 -4.62 -7.32
CA LEU A 72 11.84 -4.53 -6.04
C LEU A 72 13.05 -5.46 -5.93
N THR A 73 13.31 -6.35 -6.88
CA THR A 73 14.57 -7.09 -6.89
C THR A 73 15.76 -6.18 -7.23
N ARG A 74 15.50 -5.00 -7.82
CA ARG A 74 16.49 -3.98 -8.13
C ARG A 74 16.80 -3.09 -6.92
N PRO A 75 18.07 -2.94 -6.53
CA PRO A 75 18.44 -2.03 -5.44
C PRO A 75 18.06 -0.57 -5.69
N GLU A 76 18.09 -0.12 -6.95
CA GLU A 76 17.71 1.24 -7.36
C GLU A 76 16.22 1.50 -7.11
N VAL A 77 15.37 0.51 -7.41
CA VAL A 77 13.92 0.58 -7.15
C VAL A 77 13.64 0.60 -5.65
N GLN A 78 14.32 -0.23 -4.86
CA GLN A 78 14.22 -0.22 -3.39
C GLN A 78 14.59 1.16 -2.82
N SER A 79 15.65 1.79 -3.33
CA SER A 79 16.08 3.13 -2.93
C SER A 79 15.04 4.18 -3.32
N PHE A 80 14.53 4.10 -4.54
CA PHE A 80 13.51 5.02 -5.04
C PHE A 80 12.21 4.95 -4.22
N GLU A 81 11.72 3.74 -3.91
CA GLU A 81 10.51 3.58 -3.10
C GLU A 81 10.70 4.09 -1.67
N TRP A 82 11.88 3.87 -1.11
CA TRP A 82 12.21 4.48 0.17
C TRP A 82 12.20 6.01 0.10
N ASP A 83 12.75 6.58 -0.94
CA ASP A 83 12.80 8.04 -1.12
C ASP A 83 11.40 8.65 -1.24
N ILE A 84 10.45 7.95 -1.88
CA ILE A 84 9.03 8.36 -1.87
C ILE A 84 8.48 8.46 -0.45
N ILE A 85 8.71 7.42 0.36
CA ILE A 85 8.23 7.36 1.74
C ILE A 85 8.88 8.46 2.58
N ASP A 86 10.20 8.56 2.50
CA ASP A 86 11.00 9.48 3.31
C ASP A 86 10.71 10.95 2.97
N LYS A 87 10.70 11.31 1.69
CA LYS A 87 10.38 12.67 1.23
C LYS A 87 8.94 13.09 1.54
N THR A 88 8.04 12.11 1.70
CA THR A 88 6.65 12.38 2.03
C THR A 88 6.45 12.57 3.54
N LEU A 89 7.06 11.73 4.37
CA LEU A 89 6.81 11.72 5.81
C LEU A 89 7.78 12.59 6.60
N ARG A 90 9.07 12.57 6.28
CA ARG A 90 10.08 13.28 7.08
C ARG A 90 9.88 14.80 7.15
N PRO A 91 9.51 15.51 6.06
CA PRO A 91 9.18 16.92 6.12
C PRO A 91 7.81 17.23 6.74
N ASN A 92 6.99 16.20 6.97
CA ASN A 92 5.60 16.32 7.42
C ASN A 92 5.36 15.50 8.71
N PRO A 93 6.02 15.81 9.82
CA PRO A 93 5.98 15.01 11.06
C PRO A 93 4.61 14.94 11.73
N ASP A 94 3.68 15.79 11.34
CA ASP A 94 2.29 15.80 11.83
C ASP A 94 1.38 14.79 11.07
N ILE A 95 1.92 14.06 10.09
CA ILE A 95 1.24 12.90 9.50
C ILE A 95 1.36 11.74 10.48
N THR A 96 0.22 11.22 10.92
CA THR A 96 0.13 10.19 11.96
C THR A 96 -0.34 8.83 11.46
N TYR A 97 -0.74 8.74 10.18
CA TYR A 97 -1.29 7.53 9.62
C TYR A 97 -0.92 7.35 8.14
N VAL A 98 -0.60 6.12 7.76
CA VAL A 98 -0.38 5.73 6.36
C VAL A 98 -1.24 4.52 6.02
N LYS A 99 -2.02 4.62 4.96
CA LYS A 99 -2.55 3.45 4.26
C LYS A 99 -1.57 3.09 3.14
N TRP A 100 -0.83 2.01 3.34
CA TRP A 100 0.04 1.44 2.31
C TRP A 100 -0.76 0.46 1.46
N ASP A 101 -0.79 0.68 0.17
CA ASP A 101 -1.61 -0.08 -0.75
C ASP A 101 -0.78 -0.75 -1.86
N CYS A 102 -1.36 -1.77 -2.49
CA CYS A 102 -0.82 -2.46 -3.66
C CYS A 102 -1.99 -3.07 -4.44
N ASN A 103 -2.52 -2.37 -5.42
CA ASN A 103 -3.77 -2.73 -6.07
C ASN A 103 -3.60 -3.48 -7.39
N ARG A 104 -2.41 -4.02 -7.64
CA ARG A 104 -2.14 -4.83 -8.81
C ARG A 104 -1.34 -6.06 -8.43
N TYR A 105 -1.68 -7.19 -8.98
CA TYR A 105 -0.92 -8.43 -8.86
C TYR A 105 -0.06 -8.67 -10.09
N ILE A 106 1.02 -9.43 -9.94
CA ILE A 106 1.96 -9.75 -11.01
C ILE A 106 1.30 -10.75 -11.98
N THR A 107 1.12 -10.35 -13.23
CA THR A 107 0.55 -11.18 -14.31
C THR A 107 1.60 -11.73 -15.26
N GLN A 108 2.74 -11.04 -15.36
CA GLN A 108 3.87 -11.41 -16.23
C GLN A 108 5.13 -11.48 -15.39
N PRO A 109 5.31 -12.57 -14.61
CA PRO A 109 6.47 -12.71 -13.72
C PRO A 109 7.76 -12.83 -14.52
N GLY A 110 8.58 -11.82 -14.44
CA GLY A 110 9.89 -11.71 -15.03
C GLY A 110 10.57 -10.42 -14.61
N ALA A 111 11.87 -10.42 -14.47
CA ALA A 111 12.65 -9.28 -14.08
C ALA A 111 13.85 -9.13 -15.00
N SER A 112 13.96 -7.99 -15.70
CA SER A 112 15.09 -7.72 -16.58
C SER A 112 16.43 -7.60 -15.82
N TYR A 113 16.36 -7.34 -14.52
CA TYR A 113 17.51 -7.28 -13.63
C TYR A 113 18.09 -8.67 -13.32
N LEU A 114 17.24 -9.69 -13.18
CA LEU A 114 17.66 -11.04 -12.82
C LEU A 114 18.21 -11.80 -14.04
N GLN A 115 19.28 -12.57 -13.83
CA GLN A 115 19.81 -13.45 -14.85
C GLN A 115 18.80 -14.56 -15.22
N PRO A 116 18.87 -15.16 -16.43
CA PRO A 116 17.92 -16.19 -16.85
C PRO A 116 17.77 -17.36 -15.86
N ALA A 117 18.86 -17.78 -15.22
CA ALA A 117 18.84 -18.85 -14.21
C ALA A 117 18.19 -18.42 -12.87
N GLU A 118 18.06 -17.12 -12.64
CA GLU A 118 17.55 -16.53 -11.39
C GLU A 118 16.10 -16.07 -11.50
N GLN A 119 15.47 -16.16 -12.67
CA GLN A 119 14.09 -15.68 -12.88
C GLN A 119 13.08 -16.32 -11.91
N SER A 120 13.29 -17.57 -11.51
CA SER A 120 12.47 -18.25 -10.50
C SER A 120 12.59 -17.64 -9.10
N HIS A 121 13.66 -16.87 -8.85
CA HIS A 121 13.89 -16.20 -7.57
C HIS A 121 13.07 -14.92 -7.40
N LEU A 122 12.45 -14.40 -8.49
CA LEU A 122 11.68 -13.15 -8.47
C LEU A 122 10.73 -13.05 -7.26
N TRP A 123 9.93 -14.10 -7.04
CA TRP A 123 8.93 -14.09 -5.96
C TRP A 123 9.54 -13.99 -4.57
N ARG A 124 10.60 -14.74 -4.33
CA ARG A 124 11.32 -14.74 -3.06
C ARG A 124 12.03 -13.40 -2.85
N ASP A 125 12.79 -12.96 -3.84
CA ASP A 125 13.64 -11.78 -3.72
C ASP A 125 12.82 -10.49 -3.65
N TYR A 126 11.70 -10.43 -4.38
CA TYR A 126 10.73 -9.35 -4.27
C TYR A 126 10.14 -9.25 -2.85
N ASN A 127 9.64 -10.37 -2.31
CA ASN A 127 9.05 -10.37 -0.96
C ASN A 127 10.08 -10.00 0.12
N TRP A 128 11.30 -10.51 0.03
CA TRP A 128 12.36 -10.12 0.96
C TRP A 128 12.71 -8.63 0.87
N ALA A 129 12.75 -8.08 -0.33
CA ALA A 129 12.97 -6.65 -0.52
C ALA A 129 11.83 -5.82 0.07
N LEU A 130 10.59 -6.25 -0.17
CA LEU A 130 9.40 -5.61 0.38
C LEU A 130 9.40 -5.61 1.92
N TYR A 131 9.69 -6.76 2.56
CA TYR A 131 9.76 -6.82 4.02
C TYR A 131 10.87 -5.93 4.58
N ARG A 132 12.02 -5.83 3.93
CA ARG A 132 13.08 -4.88 4.34
C ARG A 132 12.64 -3.43 4.24
N LEU A 133 11.86 -3.09 3.21
CA LEU A 133 11.31 -1.74 3.04
C LEU A 133 10.26 -1.44 4.11
N MET A 134 9.37 -2.40 4.42
CA MET A 134 8.38 -2.30 5.49
C MET A 134 9.05 -2.16 6.87
N GLU A 135 10.10 -2.93 7.14
CA GLU A 135 10.90 -2.82 8.36
C GLU A 135 11.56 -1.45 8.48
N ARG A 136 12.15 -0.96 7.38
CA ARG A 136 12.77 0.37 7.34
C ARG A 136 11.75 1.47 7.60
N PHE A 137 10.54 1.35 7.04
CA PHE A 137 9.43 2.26 7.32
C PHE A 137 9.06 2.24 8.82
N ALA A 138 8.80 1.07 9.39
CA ALA A 138 8.40 0.95 10.79
C ALA A 138 9.47 1.51 11.76
N LYS A 139 10.76 1.27 11.48
CA LYS A 139 11.89 1.82 12.26
C LYS A 139 12.09 3.32 12.05
N GLY A 140 11.90 3.80 10.81
CA GLY A 140 12.11 5.21 10.45
C GLY A 140 11.00 6.15 10.93
N PHE A 141 9.79 5.63 11.09
CA PHE A 141 8.58 6.37 11.44
C PHE A 141 7.75 5.68 12.52
N PRO A 142 8.31 5.41 13.72
CA PRO A 142 7.67 4.60 14.77
C PRO A 142 6.39 5.21 15.34
N ASN A 143 6.16 6.50 15.12
CA ASN A 143 4.97 7.20 15.59
C ASN A 143 3.86 7.29 14.51
N VAL A 144 4.08 6.72 13.34
CA VAL A 144 3.10 6.69 12.25
C VAL A 144 2.38 5.35 12.28
N MET A 145 1.09 5.37 12.56
CA MET A 145 0.27 4.16 12.42
C MET A 145 0.15 3.77 10.94
N ALA A 146 0.23 2.48 10.67
CA ALA A 146 0.17 1.97 9.31
C ALA A 146 -0.87 0.87 9.15
N MET A 147 -1.64 0.96 8.07
CA MET A 147 -2.54 -0.08 7.59
C MET A 147 -2.05 -0.61 6.25
N LEU A 148 -1.97 -1.93 6.12
CA LEU A 148 -1.64 -2.59 4.85
C LEU A 148 -2.90 -2.98 4.10
N CYS A 149 -2.94 -2.61 2.82
CA CYS A 149 -3.97 -2.98 1.87
C CYS A 149 -3.31 -3.51 0.58
N ALA A 150 -3.97 -4.43 -0.09
CA ALA A 150 -3.57 -4.91 -1.41
C ALA A 150 -4.80 -5.41 -2.16
N GLY A 151 -5.68 -4.48 -2.60
CA GLY A 151 -6.99 -4.83 -3.12
C GLY A 151 -7.84 -5.59 -2.10
N GLY A 152 -7.71 -5.27 -0.82
CA GLY A 152 -8.13 -6.05 0.33
C GLY A 152 -6.97 -6.78 0.99
N SER A 153 -7.14 -8.05 1.35
CA SER A 153 -6.19 -8.84 2.14
C SER A 153 -5.08 -9.53 1.32
N GLY A 154 -4.80 -9.12 0.10
CA GLY A 154 -3.81 -9.77 -0.77
C GLY A 154 -2.38 -9.84 -0.23
N ARG A 155 -2.06 -9.05 0.82
CA ARG A 155 -0.75 -9.04 1.49
C ARG A 155 -0.82 -9.23 2.99
N VAL A 156 -1.87 -9.85 3.48
CA VAL A 156 -1.93 -10.25 4.89
C VAL A 156 -1.14 -11.53 5.05
N ASP A 157 0.01 -11.43 5.65
CA ASP A 157 0.86 -12.57 6.00
C ASP A 157 1.69 -12.28 7.25
N TYR A 158 2.28 -13.33 7.83
CA TYR A 158 3.07 -13.21 9.06
C TYR A 158 4.40 -12.46 8.88
N GLY A 159 4.90 -12.32 7.64
CA GLY A 159 6.08 -11.53 7.34
C GLY A 159 5.81 -10.02 7.38
N ALA A 160 4.62 -9.58 6.98
CA ALA A 160 4.19 -8.18 7.01
C ALA A 160 3.64 -7.74 8.38
N MET A 161 3.07 -8.68 9.16
CA MET A 161 2.43 -8.36 10.45
C MET A 161 3.31 -7.59 11.46
N PRO A 162 4.61 -7.81 11.57
CA PRO A 162 5.47 -7.06 12.50
C PRO A 162 5.56 -5.56 12.20
N TYR A 163 5.21 -5.14 10.99
CA TYR A 163 5.44 -3.78 10.49
C TYR A 163 4.18 -2.93 10.36
N PHE A 164 2.98 -3.56 10.46
CA PHE A 164 1.70 -2.87 10.31
C PHE A 164 0.80 -3.06 11.52
N HIS A 165 0.06 -2.01 11.85
CA HIS A 165 -0.86 -1.99 13.00
C HIS A 165 -2.20 -2.64 12.65
N SER A 166 -2.61 -2.57 11.38
CA SER A 166 -3.86 -3.15 10.91
C SER A 166 -3.81 -3.52 9.43
N PHE A 167 -4.77 -4.34 9.03
CA PHE A 167 -4.88 -4.85 7.67
C PHE A 167 -6.30 -4.64 7.14
N TRP A 168 -6.39 -4.29 5.87
CA TRP A 168 -7.66 -4.13 5.18
C TRP A 168 -8.15 -5.49 4.66
N PRO A 169 -9.13 -6.16 5.29
CA PRO A 169 -9.45 -7.55 4.93
C PRO A 169 -10.18 -7.67 3.59
N SER A 170 -10.91 -6.64 3.16
CA SER A 170 -11.63 -6.64 1.87
C SER A 170 -12.21 -5.28 1.54
N ASP A 171 -12.28 -4.95 0.24
CA ASP A 171 -13.03 -3.79 -0.26
C ASP A 171 -14.55 -3.97 -0.18
N ASN A 172 -15.03 -5.20 0.04
CA ASN A 172 -16.43 -5.42 0.35
C ASN A 172 -16.73 -5.02 1.79
N THR A 173 -17.41 -3.89 1.95
CA THR A 173 -17.82 -3.32 3.25
C THR A 173 -19.31 -3.50 3.53
N ASP A 174 -20.05 -4.29 2.73
CA ASP A 174 -21.41 -4.71 3.09
C ASP A 174 -21.37 -5.51 4.40
N PRO A 175 -22.14 -5.12 5.43
CA PRO A 175 -22.10 -5.78 6.73
C PRO A 175 -22.34 -7.29 6.68
N LEU A 176 -23.22 -7.79 5.82
CA LEU A 176 -23.43 -9.24 5.68
C LEU A 176 -22.20 -9.95 5.10
N GLY A 177 -21.55 -9.34 4.11
CA GLY A 177 -20.29 -9.86 3.57
C GLY A 177 -19.18 -9.84 4.63
N ARG A 178 -19.11 -8.76 5.41
CA ARG A 178 -18.10 -8.57 6.45
C ARG A 178 -18.16 -9.59 7.57
N ILE A 179 -19.33 -10.09 7.96
CA ILE A 179 -19.44 -11.17 8.94
C ILE A 179 -18.57 -12.37 8.52
N LYS A 180 -18.70 -12.81 7.27
CA LYS A 180 -17.92 -13.95 6.75
C LYS A 180 -16.44 -13.61 6.59
N ILE A 181 -16.14 -12.40 6.11
CA ILE A 181 -14.76 -11.94 5.87
C ILE A 181 -14.01 -11.83 7.20
N GLN A 182 -14.57 -11.17 8.20
CA GLN A 182 -13.95 -10.99 9.52
C GLN A 182 -13.81 -12.33 10.24
N TRP A 183 -14.83 -13.15 10.20
CA TRP A 183 -14.77 -14.52 10.75
C TRP A 183 -13.68 -15.36 10.07
N GLY A 184 -13.62 -15.38 8.73
CA GLY A 184 -12.57 -16.10 7.99
C GLY A 184 -11.17 -15.58 8.29
N PHE A 185 -11.00 -14.25 8.37
CA PHE A 185 -9.72 -13.61 8.72
C PHE A 185 -9.25 -14.03 10.12
N SER A 186 -10.14 -14.06 11.11
CA SER A 186 -9.80 -14.37 12.50
C SER A 186 -9.34 -15.82 12.74
N HIS A 187 -9.54 -16.72 11.79
CA HIS A 187 -9.00 -18.08 11.86
C HIS A 187 -7.49 -18.15 11.63
N PHE A 188 -6.94 -17.18 10.93
CA PHE A 188 -5.54 -17.17 10.52
C PHE A 188 -4.76 -16.01 11.15
N PHE A 189 -5.43 -14.92 11.46
CA PHE A 189 -4.79 -13.67 11.93
C PHE A 189 -5.52 -13.11 13.15
N PRO A 190 -4.82 -12.38 14.04
CA PRO A 190 -5.43 -11.75 15.20
C PRO A 190 -6.56 -10.78 14.82
N ALA A 191 -7.73 -10.93 15.43
CA ALA A 191 -8.89 -10.11 15.13
C ALA A 191 -8.64 -8.59 15.35
N ASN A 192 -7.83 -8.23 16.35
CA ASN A 192 -7.47 -6.85 16.65
C ASN A 192 -6.62 -6.17 15.57
N THR A 193 -6.19 -6.91 14.55
CA THR A 193 -5.48 -6.33 13.39
C THR A 193 -6.41 -6.01 12.22
N ILE A 194 -7.70 -6.33 12.33
CA ILE A 194 -8.67 -6.05 11.28
C ILE A 194 -9.00 -4.55 11.25
N SER A 195 -8.89 -3.94 10.06
CA SER A 195 -9.49 -2.63 9.80
C SER A 195 -10.96 -2.80 9.40
N ALA A 196 -11.86 -2.35 10.26
CA ALA A 196 -13.29 -2.38 10.00
C ALA A 196 -13.83 -0.99 9.66
N HIS A 197 -14.79 -0.93 8.72
CA HIS A 197 -15.37 0.31 8.25
C HIS A 197 -16.89 0.23 8.24
N VAL A 198 -17.53 1.32 8.61
CA VAL A 198 -18.98 1.52 8.46
C VAL A 198 -19.24 2.30 7.19
N THR A 199 -19.92 1.69 6.23
CA THR A 199 -20.28 2.33 4.95
C THR A 199 -21.74 2.10 4.61
N ARG A 200 -22.19 2.66 3.49
CA ARG A 200 -23.55 2.43 2.96
C ARG A 200 -23.59 1.32 1.90
N MET A 201 -22.52 0.55 1.75
CA MET A 201 -22.54 -0.60 0.84
C MET A 201 -23.60 -1.61 1.30
N GLY A 202 -24.32 -2.22 0.35
CA GLY A 202 -25.42 -3.14 0.64
C GLY A 202 -26.70 -2.50 1.18
N LYS A 203 -26.73 -1.18 1.40
CA LYS A 203 -27.90 -0.43 1.92
C LYS A 203 -28.51 -1.04 3.19
N ARG A 204 -27.68 -1.56 4.08
CA ARG A 204 -28.09 -2.18 5.35
C ARG A 204 -28.43 -1.12 6.40
N HIS A 205 -29.16 -1.55 7.44
CA HIS A 205 -29.45 -0.69 8.59
C HIS A 205 -28.13 -0.29 9.29
N LEU A 206 -28.00 0.99 9.64
CA LEU A 206 -26.76 1.55 10.20
C LEU A 206 -26.31 0.82 11.47
N LYS A 207 -27.26 0.47 12.35
CA LYS A 207 -26.95 -0.29 13.57
C LYS A 207 -26.25 -1.61 13.24
N MET A 208 -26.74 -2.36 12.26
CA MET A 208 -26.09 -3.61 11.84
C MET A 208 -24.66 -3.36 11.32
N ALA A 209 -24.46 -2.29 10.54
CA ALA A 209 -23.14 -1.96 10.03
C ALA A 209 -22.15 -1.61 11.16
N ILE A 210 -22.62 -0.90 12.18
CA ILE A 210 -21.84 -0.55 13.37
C ILE A 210 -21.53 -1.82 14.19
N ASP A 211 -22.53 -2.63 14.49
CA ASP A 211 -22.35 -3.86 15.29
C ASP A 211 -21.32 -4.79 14.65
N VAL A 212 -21.41 -4.99 13.31
CA VAL A 212 -20.44 -5.82 12.58
C VAL A 212 -19.04 -5.19 12.59
N ALA A 213 -18.92 -3.89 12.43
CA ALA A 213 -17.63 -3.23 12.46
C ALA A 213 -16.95 -3.30 13.84
N LEU A 214 -17.74 -3.27 14.92
CA LEU A 214 -17.25 -3.39 16.30
C LEU A 214 -16.90 -4.83 16.68
N SER A 215 -17.33 -5.82 15.89
CA SER A 215 -17.07 -7.25 16.13
C SER A 215 -15.79 -7.77 15.44
N GLY A 216 -15.05 -6.90 14.75
CA GLY A 216 -13.85 -7.24 14.00
C GLY A 216 -12.57 -6.94 14.74
#